data_4656bd1fd772fe2c14a123c59258b71a
#
_entry.id   4656bd1fd772fe2c14a123c59258b71a
#
_cell.length_a   1.000
_cell.length_b   1.000
_cell.length_c   1.000
_cell.angle_alpha   90.00
_cell.angle_beta   90.00
_cell.angle_gamma   90.00
#
_symmetry.space_group_name_H-M   'P 1'
#
loop_
_entity.id
_entity.type
_entity.pdbx_description
1 polymer ?
#
loop_
_entity_poly.entity_id
_entity_poly.type
_entity_poly.pdbx_seq_one_letter_code
_entity_poly.pdbx_strand_id
1 'polypeptide(L)'
;LPQVLLPAYVRDEDKETVMNDSDITSKIEAINMSLGNEGRVLVRPSGTEPMIRVMLEGKDLDNITALAKELVDLISSKYSEK
;
A
#
# COMPACT_ATOMS: atom_id res chain seq x y z
N LEU A 1 -8.30 12.20 -11.47
CA LEU A 1 -8.72 11.66 -10.17
C LEU A 1 -7.69 11.99 -9.09
N PRO A 2 -8.15 12.28 -7.86
CA PRO A 2 -7.21 12.44 -6.74
C PRO A 2 -6.34 11.23 -6.52
N GLN A 3 -5.13 11.45 -6.04
CA GLN A 3 -4.18 10.40 -5.73
C GLN A 3 -3.59 10.61 -4.34
N VAL A 4 -3.27 9.51 -3.68
CA VAL A 4 -2.53 9.52 -2.40
C VAL A 4 -1.32 8.63 -2.57
N LEU A 5 -0.16 9.12 -2.15
CA LEU A 5 1.08 8.37 -2.18
C LEU A 5 1.66 8.37 -0.78
N LEU A 6 1.78 7.19 -0.17
CA LEU A 6 2.31 7.04 1.17
C LEU A 6 3.44 6.01 1.20
N PRO A 7 4.47 6.22 2.02
CA PRO A 7 5.51 5.22 2.21
C PRO A 7 5.16 4.29 3.37
N ALA A 8 5.50 3.02 3.23
CA ALA A 8 5.51 2.08 4.35
C ALA A 8 6.97 1.65 4.53
N TYR A 9 7.60 2.11 5.62
CA TYR A 9 9.02 1.86 5.85
C TYR A 9 9.25 0.43 6.31
N VAL A 10 10.08 -0.29 5.54
CA VAL A 10 10.47 -1.67 5.83
C VAL A 10 11.94 -1.83 5.51
N ARG A 11 12.58 -2.87 6.04
CA ARG A 11 13.98 -3.14 5.69
C ARG A 11 14.08 -3.61 4.24
N ASP A 12 15.19 -3.28 3.57
CA ASP A 12 15.40 -3.70 2.18
C ASP A 12 15.25 -5.22 2.04
N GLU A 13 15.76 -5.96 3.01
CA GLU A 13 15.71 -7.43 2.99
C GLU A 13 14.30 -7.99 3.08
N ASP A 14 13.32 -7.20 3.54
CA ASP A 14 11.93 -7.63 3.68
C ASP A 14 11.05 -7.26 2.50
N LYS A 15 11.54 -6.46 1.56
CA LYS A 15 10.71 -5.96 0.45
C LYS A 15 10.03 -7.08 -0.33
N GLU A 16 10.78 -8.10 -0.70
CA GLU A 16 10.22 -9.21 -1.46
C GLU A 16 9.21 -9.99 -0.64
N THR A 17 9.50 -10.20 0.64
CA THR A 17 8.60 -10.90 1.56
C THR A 17 7.27 -10.14 1.70
N VAL A 18 7.34 -8.81 1.81
CA VAL A 18 6.15 -7.96 1.87
C VAL A 18 5.29 -8.16 0.63
N MET A 19 5.90 -8.13 -0.54
CA MET A 19 5.18 -8.25 -1.81
C MET A 19 4.54 -9.62 -2.00
N ASN A 20 5.00 -10.63 -1.28
CA ASN A 20 4.48 -11.99 -1.35
C ASN A 20 3.64 -12.37 -0.12
N ASP A 21 3.44 -11.46 0.81
CA ASP A 21 2.66 -11.72 2.02
C ASP A 21 1.18 -11.82 1.68
N SER A 22 0.55 -12.93 2.06
CA SER A 22 -0.84 -13.20 1.68
C SER A 22 -1.83 -12.23 2.32
N ASP A 23 -1.57 -11.77 3.54
CA ASP A 23 -2.47 -10.80 4.19
C ASP A 23 -2.41 -9.46 3.50
N ILE A 24 -1.21 -9.04 3.10
CA ILE A 24 -1.02 -7.78 2.39
C ILE A 24 -1.64 -7.87 0.99
N THR A 25 -1.38 -8.96 0.28
CA THR A 25 -1.94 -9.18 -1.06
C THR A 25 -3.48 -9.19 -1.01
N SER A 26 -4.06 -9.86 -0.02
CA SER A 26 -5.51 -9.88 0.15
C SER A 26 -6.08 -8.50 0.43
N LYS A 27 -5.38 -7.70 1.24
CA LYS A 27 -5.82 -6.33 1.52
C LYS A 27 -5.77 -5.47 0.25
N ILE A 28 -4.71 -5.62 -0.55
CA ILE A 28 -4.58 -4.91 -1.84
C ILE A 28 -5.75 -5.27 -2.75
N GLU A 29 -6.07 -6.56 -2.85
CA GLU A 29 -7.19 -7.01 -3.70
C GLU A 29 -8.52 -6.44 -3.20
N ALA A 30 -8.74 -6.45 -1.88
CA ALA A 30 -9.97 -5.91 -1.31
C ALA A 30 -10.11 -4.42 -1.60
N ILE A 31 -9.03 -3.65 -1.48
CA ILE A 31 -9.03 -2.23 -1.80
C ILE A 31 -9.33 -2.03 -3.28
N ASN A 32 -8.67 -2.78 -4.14
CA ASN A 32 -8.86 -2.66 -5.58
C ASN A 32 -10.32 -2.95 -5.97
N MET A 33 -10.92 -3.96 -5.38
CA MET A 33 -12.32 -4.29 -5.61
C MET A 33 -13.25 -3.18 -5.13
N SER A 34 -12.94 -2.57 -3.99
CA SER A 34 -13.79 -1.50 -3.44
C SER A 34 -13.73 -0.23 -4.29
N LEU A 35 -12.61 0.01 -4.98
CA LEU A 35 -12.48 1.17 -5.88
C LEU A 35 -13.16 0.93 -7.22
N GLY A 36 -13.28 -0.32 -7.64
CA GLY A 36 -13.94 -0.69 -8.90
C GLY A 36 -13.27 -0.06 -10.11
N ASN A 37 -14.09 0.39 -11.06
CA ASN A 37 -13.61 1.01 -12.29
C ASN A 37 -13.17 2.47 -12.10
N GLU A 38 -13.39 3.03 -10.92
CA GLU A 38 -13.19 4.45 -10.67
C GLU A 38 -11.94 4.75 -9.86
N GLY A 39 -11.05 3.78 -9.77
CA GLY A 39 -9.80 3.98 -9.05
C GLY A 39 -8.89 2.79 -9.18
N ARG A 40 -7.75 2.87 -8.51
CA ARG A 40 -6.77 1.78 -8.52
C ARG A 40 -5.84 1.89 -7.33
N VAL A 41 -5.23 0.76 -7.01
CA VAL A 41 -4.18 0.68 -5.99
C VAL A 41 -2.92 0.14 -6.67
N LEU A 42 -1.79 0.75 -6.34
CA LEU A 42 -0.49 0.34 -6.86
C LEU A 42 0.49 0.29 -5.70
N VAL A 43 1.11 -0.85 -5.49
CA VAL A 43 2.04 -1.07 -4.38
C VAL A 43 3.35 -1.58 -4.96
N ARG A 44 4.45 -0.87 -4.70
CA ARG A 44 5.76 -1.21 -5.25
C ARG A 44 6.87 -0.95 -4.25
N PRO A 45 7.90 -1.81 -4.23
CA PRO A 45 9.08 -1.50 -3.43
C PRO A 45 9.86 -0.35 -4.06
N SER A 46 10.42 0.52 -3.22
CA SER A 46 11.32 1.57 -3.70
C SER A 46 12.66 0.93 -4.10
N GLY A 47 13.25 1.41 -5.19
CA GLY A 47 14.54 0.93 -5.64
C GLY A 47 15.72 1.47 -4.83
N THR A 48 15.53 2.59 -4.12
CA THR A 48 16.64 3.29 -3.45
C THR A 48 16.45 3.46 -1.95
N GLU A 49 15.21 3.41 -1.46
CA GLU A 49 14.92 3.67 -0.05
C GLU A 49 14.29 2.44 0.61
N PRO A 50 14.46 2.27 1.94
CA PRO A 50 13.91 1.11 2.65
C PRO A 50 12.41 1.30 2.90
N MET A 51 11.64 1.27 1.82
CA MET A 51 10.19 1.47 1.89
C MET A 51 9.46 0.78 0.75
N ILE A 52 8.19 0.55 0.99
CA ILE A 52 7.22 0.13 -0.02
C ILE A 52 6.36 1.37 -0.33
N ARG A 53 6.21 1.69 -1.59
CA ARG A 53 5.37 2.83 -2.01
C ARG A 53 3.95 2.35 -2.21
N VAL A 54 3.02 3.03 -1.54
CA VAL A 54 1.59 2.73 -1.62
C VAL A 54 0.90 3.90 -2.31
N MET A 55 0.30 3.65 -3.47
CA MET A 55 -0.43 4.67 -4.21
C MET A 55 -1.88 4.23 -4.41
N LEU A 56 -2.79 5.12 -4.09
CA LEU A 56 -4.20 4.93 -4.38
C LEU A 56 -4.71 6.11 -5.20
N GLU A 57 -5.58 5.80 -6.16
CA GLU A 57 -6.26 6.80 -6.99
C GLU A 57 -7.75 6.50 -6.90
N GLY A 58 -8.57 7.54 -6.78
CA GLY A 58 -10.01 7.37 -6.69
C GLY A 58 -10.71 8.71 -6.65
N LYS A 59 -12.04 8.69 -6.73
CA LYS A 59 -12.84 9.91 -6.76
C LYS A 59 -12.91 10.63 -5.42
N ASP A 60 -12.92 9.88 -4.33
CA ASP A 60 -13.08 10.42 -2.98
C ASP A 60 -11.74 10.43 -2.27
N LEU A 61 -11.14 11.60 -2.13
CA LEU A 61 -9.83 11.75 -1.52
C LEU A 61 -9.81 11.25 -0.08
N ASP A 62 -10.85 11.52 0.70
CA ASP A 62 -10.90 11.06 2.08
C ASP A 62 -10.92 9.54 2.17
N ASN A 63 -11.68 8.90 1.28
CA ASN A 63 -11.77 7.45 1.24
C ASN A 63 -10.42 6.81 0.87
N ILE A 64 -9.79 7.29 -0.20
CA ILE A 64 -8.52 6.71 -0.62
C ILE A 64 -7.40 6.98 0.40
N THR A 65 -7.46 8.10 1.09
CA THR A 65 -6.49 8.40 2.15
C THR A 65 -6.64 7.40 3.30
N ALA A 66 -7.87 7.14 3.71
CA ALA A 66 -8.12 6.16 4.78
C ALA A 66 -7.67 4.75 4.38
N LEU A 67 -7.97 4.34 3.15
CA LEU A 67 -7.56 3.03 2.66
C LEU A 67 -6.03 2.91 2.55
N ALA A 68 -5.36 3.97 2.10
CA ALA A 68 -3.91 3.98 2.00
C ALA A 68 -3.27 3.84 3.39
N LYS A 69 -3.81 4.55 4.37
CA LYS A 69 -3.31 4.46 5.75
C LYS A 69 -3.52 3.07 6.33
N GLU A 70 -4.66 2.44 6.06
CA GLU A 70 -4.92 1.06 6.51
C GLU A 70 -3.88 0.10 5.94
N LEU A 71 -3.55 0.24 4.68
CA LEU A 71 -2.58 -0.63 4.03
C LEU A 71 -1.17 -0.39 4.57
N VAL A 72 -0.77 0.87 4.73
CA VAL A 72 0.52 1.22 5.32
C VAL A 72 0.62 0.67 6.75
N ASP A 73 -0.44 0.81 7.54
CA ASP A 73 -0.45 0.32 8.91
C ASP A 73 -0.31 -1.20 8.97
N LEU A 74 -0.97 -1.91 8.06
CA LEU A 74 -0.85 -3.37 7.98
C LEU A 74 0.59 -3.77 7.66
N ILE A 75 1.20 -3.14 6.66
CA ILE A 75 2.58 -3.42 6.28
C ILE A 75 3.51 -3.13 7.46
N SER A 76 3.36 -1.97 8.08
CA SER A 76 4.23 -1.54 9.18
C SER A 76 4.09 -2.41 10.42
N SER A 77 2.89 -2.94 10.68
CA SER A 77 2.66 -3.80 11.84
C SER A 77 3.37 -5.14 11.69
N LYS A 78 3.59 -5.59 10.46
CA LYS A 78 4.25 -6.88 10.19
C LYS A 78 5.73 -6.73 9.88
N TYR A 79 6.14 -5.63 9.24
CA TYR A 79 7.49 -5.46 8.69
C TYR A 79 8.11 -4.11 8.99
N SER A 80 7.90 -3.62 10.19
CA SER A 80 8.49 -2.34 10.59
C SER A 80 10.00 -2.34 10.41
N GLU A 81 10.55 -1.18 10.04
CA GLU A 81 11.99 -0.97 9.90
C GLU A 81 12.76 -1.23 11.20
N LYS A 82 12.13 -1.11 12.33
CA LYS A 82 12.75 -1.30 13.64
C LYS A 82 12.71 -2.75 14.09
#